data_674f80f14e612b498eab0c8960eb986a
#
_entry.id   674f80f14e612b498eab0c8960eb986a
#
_cell.length_a   1.000
_cell.length_b   1.000
_cell.length_c   1.000
_cell.angle_alpha   90.00
_cell.angle_beta   90.00
_cell.angle_gamma   90.00
#
_symmetry.space_group_name_H-M   'P 1'
#
loop_
_entity.id
_entity.type
_entity.pdbx_description
1 polymer ?
#
loop_
_entity_poly.entity_id
_entity_poly.type
_entity_poly.pdbx_seq_one_letter_code
_entity_poly.pdbx_strand_id
1 'polypeptide(L)'
;YIMDGNPAPHDILRIQGIEALANYLIDEVQDVYRLQGVKINDKHIEVIVRQMLQKWEILDSGETTLLKGEHVDKQELDETNAKAEAQGMRPAQAEPILLGITKASLQTRSFISAASFQETTRVLTEAAVQGKRDKLVGLKENVIVGRLIPAGTGGATSRVRRIATDRDQ
;
A
#
# COMPACT_ATOMS: atom_id res chain seq x y z
N TYR A 1 17.50 23.10 -8.62
CA TYR A 1 18.44 22.01 -8.28
C TYR A 1 19.88 22.52 -8.27
N ILE A 2 20.64 22.10 -7.28
CA ILE A 2 22.07 22.46 -7.18
C ILE A 2 22.90 21.62 -8.16
N MET A 3 22.38 20.46 -8.57
CA MET A 3 23.07 19.55 -9.50
C MET A 3 22.38 19.54 -10.87
N ASP A 4 23.19 19.55 -11.94
CA ASP A 4 22.70 19.30 -13.27
C ASP A 4 22.45 17.80 -13.44
N GLY A 5 21.27 17.44 -13.94
CA GLY A 5 20.87 16.07 -14.19
C GLY A 5 19.63 15.65 -13.41
N ASN A 6 19.15 14.45 -13.68
CA ASN A 6 17.95 13.91 -13.03
C ASN A 6 18.30 13.40 -11.63
N PRO A 7 17.73 13.95 -10.56
CA PRO A 7 17.94 13.43 -9.22
C PRO A 7 17.31 12.04 -9.06
N ALA A 8 17.90 11.22 -8.22
CA ALA A 8 17.31 9.91 -7.91
C ALA A 8 16.00 10.09 -7.15
N PRO A 9 14.92 9.36 -7.51
CA PRO A 9 13.64 9.49 -6.82
C PRO A 9 13.72 9.29 -5.31
N HIS A 10 14.55 8.38 -4.84
CA HIS A 10 14.76 8.13 -3.42
C HIS A 10 15.37 9.34 -2.69
N ASP A 11 16.25 10.09 -3.36
CA ASP A 11 16.85 11.31 -2.80
C ASP A 11 15.82 12.44 -2.69
N ILE A 12 14.93 12.55 -3.66
CA ILE A 12 13.84 13.54 -3.64
C ILE A 12 12.92 13.25 -2.44
N LEU A 13 12.57 12.00 -2.21
CA LEU A 13 11.73 11.59 -1.09
C LEU A 13 12.37 11.96 0.25
N ARG A 14 13.65 11.67 0.40
CA ARG A 14 14.39 11.92 1.64
C ARG A 14 14.57 13.41 1.93
N ILE A 15 14.83 14.23 0.90
CA ILE A 15 15.19 15.63 1.06
C ILE A 15 13.98 16.56 0.95
N GLN A 16 13.11 16.34 -0.03
CA GLN A 16 12.01 17.27 -0.37
C GLN A 16 10.63 16.78 0.07
N GLY A 17 10.49 15.50 0.43
CA GLY A 17 9.23 14.93 0.92
C GLY A 17 8.38 14.25 -0.14
N ILE A 18 7.22 13.74 0.30
CA ILE A 18 6.32 12.90 -0.50
C ILE A 18 5.69 13.68 -1.66
N GLU A 19 5.21 14.90 -1.41
CA GLU A 19 4.52 15.70 -2.44
C GLU A 19 5.46 16.06 -3.59
N ALA A 20 6.69 16.47 -3.28
CA ALA A 20 7.69 16.79 -4.29
C ALA A 20 8.04 15.56 -5.13
N LEU A 21 8.19 14.40 -4.51
CA LEU A 21 8.44 13.15 -5.21
C LEU A 21 7.25 12.75 -6.10
N ALA A 22 6.02 12.85 -5.59
CA ALA A 22 4.82 12.53 -6.35
C ALA A 22 4.72 13.40 -7.60
N ASN A 23 4.92 14.71 -7.47
CA ASN A 23 4.91 15.65 -8.59
C ASN A 23 6.01 15.34 -9.59
N TYR A 24 7.21 15.06 -9.12
CA TYR A 24 8.34 14.68 -9.97
C TYR A 24 8.03 13.42 -10.81
N LEU A 25 7.53 12.36 -10.19
CA LEU A 25 7.21 11.12 -10.87
C LEU A 25 6.08 11.31 -11.90
N ILE A 26 5.05 12.08 -11.55
CA ILE A 26 3.95 12.38 -12.46
C ILE A 26 4.46 13.15 -13.68
N ASP A 27 5.29 14.18 -13.47
CA ASP A 27 5.85 14.98 -14.55
C ASP A 27 6.73 14.14 -15.47
N GLU A 28 7.60 13.29 -14.93
CA GLU A 28 8.49 12.43 -15.71
C GLU A 28 7.71 11.42 -16.57
N VAL A 29 6.70 10.77 -16.01
CA VAL A 29 5.86 9.82 -16.74
C VAL A 29 5.02 10.54 -17.80
N GLN A 30 4.44 11.70 -17.48
CA GLN A 30 3.67 12.49 -18.43
C GLN A 30 4.52 13.01 -19.58
N ASP A 31 5.75 13.38 -19.33
CA ASP A 31 6.66 13.84 -20.39
C ASP A 31 6.91 12.74 -21.43
N VAL A 32 7.08 11.48 -21.00
CA VAL A 32 7.23 10.34 -21.90
C VAL A 32 5.99 10.18 -22.80
N TYR A 33 4.79 10.27 -22.23
CA TYR A 33 3.55 10.15 -23.00
C TYR A 33 3.32 11.35 -23.92
N ARG A 34 3.64 12.57 -23.50
CA ARG A 34 3.52 13.78 -24.32
C ARG A 34 4.43 13.74 -25.53
N LEU A 35 5.66 13.23 -25.38
CA LEU A 35 6.59 13.05 -26.48
C LEU A 35 6.06 12.12 -27.58
N GLN A 36 5.20 11.18 -27.20
CA GLN A 36 4.55 10.24 -28.14
C GLN A 36 3.17 10.73 -28.60
N GLY A 37 2.74 11.92 -28.20
CA GLY A 37 1.45 12.49 -28.58
C GLY A 37 0.26 11.88 -27.87
N VAL A 38 0.46 11.14 -26.79
CA VAL A 38 -0.60 10.51 -26.00
C VAL A 38 -1.02 11.43 -24.86
N LYS A 39 -2.32 11.66 -24.72
CA LYS A 39 -2.88 12.44 -23.62
C LYS A 39 -3.43 11.49 -22.55
N ILE A 40 -2.89 11.57 -21.35
CA ILE A 40 -3.35 10.80 -20.20
C ILE A 40 -3.63 11.78 -19.06
N ASN A 41 -4.76 11.59 -18.38
CA ASN A 41 -5.09 12.39 -17.20
C ASN A 41 -4.15 12.00 -16.05
N ASP A 42 -3.67 13.00 -15.31
CA ASP A 42 -2.78 12.80 -14.16
C ASP A 42 -3.36 11.86 -13.11
N LYS A 43 -4.69 11.76 -13.00
CA LYS A 43 -5.36 10.86 -12.06
C LYS A 43 -4.90 9.41 -12.16
N HIS A 44 -4.70 8.91 -13.38
CA HIS A 44 -4.27 7.53 -13.60
C HIS A 44 -2.87 7.26 -13.07
N ILE A 45 -1.99 8.25 -13.22
CA ILE A 45 -0.61 8.17 -12.74
C ILE A 45 -0.56 8.41 -11.23
N GLU A 46 -1.36 9.34 -10.72
CA GLU A 46 -1.45 9.62 -9.29
C GLU A 46 -1.87 8.41 -8.47
N VAL A 47 -2.82 7.61 -8.97
CA VAL A 47 -3.25 6.37 -8.30
C VAL A 47 -2.08 5.39 -8.15
N ILE A 48 -1.29 5.23 -9.21
CA ILE A 48 -0.13 4.31 -9.20
C ILE A 48 0.95 4.82 -8.24
N VAL A 49 1.27 6.11 -8.30
CA VAL A 49 2.26 6.73 -7.42
C VAL A 49 1.85 6.64 -5.95
N ARG A 50 0.57 6.83 -5.65
CA ARG A 50 0.02 6.67 -4.31
C ARG A 50 0.27 5.28 -3.76
N GLN A 51 0.07 4.23 -4.57
CA GLN A 51 0.34 2.87 -4.15
C GLN A 51 1.83 2.61 -3.92
N MET A 52 2.70 3.23 -4.70
CA MET A 52 4.16 3.12 -4.54
C MET A 52 4.66 3.78 -3.25
N LEU A 53 3.95 4.78 -2.74
CA LEU A 53 4.32 5.55 -1.55
C LEU A 53 3.53 5.15 -0.30
N GLN A 54 2.72 4.09 -0.39
CA GLN A 54 1.83 3.67 0.70
C GLN A 54 2.57 3.10 1.91
N LYS A 55 3.71 2.51 1.71
CA LYS A 55 4.48 1.83 2.77
C LYS A 55 5.47 2.75 3.45
N TRP A 56 5.63 2.53 4.75
CA TRP A 56 6.60 3.21 5.60
C TRP A 56 7.53 2.18 6.22
N GLU A 57 8.80 2.53 6.32
CA GLU A 57 9.82 1.69 6.97
C GLU A 57 9.98 2.10 8.43
N ILE A 58 9.96 1.13 9.33
CA ILE A 58 10.13 1.36 10.76
C ILE A 58 11.61 1.60 11.06
N LEU A 59 11.95 2.80 11.53
CA LEU A 59 13.29 3.15 11.95
C LEU A 59 13.56 2.74 13.41
N ASP A 60 12.58 2.96 14.28
CA ASP A 60 12.63 2.60 15.69
C ASP A 60 11.26 2.08 16.10
N SER A 61 11.22 0.84 16.58
CA SER A 61 9.95 0.21 17.00
C SER A 61 9.40 0.78 18.30
N GLY A 62 10.22 1.48 19.09
CA GLY A 62 9.80 1.94 20.41
C GLY A 62 9.32 0.80 21.28
N GLU A 63 8.17 0.98 21.93
CA GLU A 63 7.50 -0.03 22.75
C GLU A 63 6.33 -0.70 22.04
N THR A 64 6.25 -0.56 20.72
CA THR A 64 5.19 -1.16 19.89
C THR A 64 5.55 -2.59 19.49
N THR A 65 4.57 -3.31 18.95
CA THR A 65 4.76 -4.67 18.41
C THR A 65 5.45 -4.70 17.05
N LEU A 66 5.71 -3.54 16.45
CA LEU A 66 6.36 -3.45 15.15
C LEU A 66 7.86 -3.73 15.26
N LEU A 67 8.45 -4.27 14.20
CA LEU A 67 9.86 -4.61 14.12
C LEU A 67 10.63 -3.56 13.33
N LYS A 68 11.85 -3.27 13.74
CA LYS A 68 12.75 -2.37 13.02
C LYS A 68 13.02 -2.90 11.61
N GLY A 69 12.91 -2.03 10.61
CA GLY A 69 13.08 -2.39 9.21
C GLY A 69 11.85 -3.00 8.55
N GLU A 70 10.74 -3.17 9.27
CA GLU A 70 9.49 -3.66 8.74
C GLU A 70 8.81 -2.58 7.87
N HIS A 71 8.19 -3.01 6.77
CA HIS A 71 7.38 -2.13 5.92
C HIS A 71 5.91 -2.26 6.31
N VAL A 72 5.31 -1.16 6.74
CA VAL A 72 3.91 -1.12 7.18
C VAL A 72 3.15 -0.02 6.45
N ASP A 73 1.83 -0.18 6.36
CA ASP A 73 0.97 0.88 5.84
C ASP A 73 0.90 2.04 6.86
N LYS A 74 0.79 3.26 6.35
CA LYS A 74 0.68 4.44 7.20
C LYS A 74 -0.51 4.33 8.16
N GLN A 75 -1.64 3.82 7.69
CA GLN A 75 -2.83 3.62 8.51
C GLN A 75 -2.56 2.68 9.69
N GLU A 76 -1.93 1.55 9.44
CA GLU A 76 -1.54 0.58 10.47
C GLU A 76 -0.56 1.19 11.46
N LEU A 77 0.41 1.96 10.97
CA LEU A 77 1.37 2.68 11.80
C LEU A 77 0.66 3.69 12.72
N ASP A 78 -0.24 4.49 12.18
CA ASP A 78 -0.99 5.49 12.95
C ASP A 78 -1.87 4.84 14.02
N GLU A 79 -2.55 3.75 13.70
CA GLU A 79 -3.36 2.97 14.66
C GLU A 79 -2.51 2.40 15.79
N THR A 80 -1.36 1.81 15.46
CA THR A 80 -0.45 1.22 16.44
C THR A 80 0.14 2.31 17.36
N ASN A 81 0.53 3.45 16.79
CA ASN A 81 1.03 4.58 17.56
C ASN A 81 -0.03 5.19 18.47
N ALA A 82 -1.28 5.31 18.00
CA ALA A 82 -2.39 5.79 18.81
C ALA A 82 -2.64 4.88 20.00
N LYS A 83 -2.60 3.57 19.83
CA LYS A 83 -2.73 2.60 20.91
C LYS A 83 -1.57 2.68 21.91
N ALA A 84 -0.34 2.84 21.41
CA ALA A 84 0.84 2.98 22.25
C ALA A 84 0.79 4.26 23.11
N GLU A 85 0.39 5.38 22.52
CA GLU A 85 0.22 6.65 23.23
C GLU A 85 -0.89 6.58 24.29
N ALA A 86 -2.00 5.91 23.97
CA ALA A 86 -3.11 5.72 24.91
C ALA A 86 -2.70 4.88 26.13
N GLN A 87 -1.71 3.99 25.98
CA GLN A 87 -1.17 3.17 27.06
C GLN A 87 0.07 3.79 27.74
N GLY A 88 0.47 4.99 27.33
CA GLY A 88 1.65 5.67 27.85
C GLY A 88 2.98 5.08 27.36
N MET A 89 2.96 4.29 26.29
CA MET A 89 4.14 3.70 25.67
C MET A 89 4.75 4.64 24.63
N ARG A 90 6.03 4.45 24.34
CA ARG A 90 6.71 5.21 23.31
C ARG A 90 6.29 4.73 21.91
N PRO A 91 5.80 5.63 21.03
CA PRO A 91 5.38 5.24 19.68
C PRO A 91 6.56 4.86 18.79
N ALA A 92 6.30 4.09 17.75
CA ALA A 92 7.28 3.74 16.73
C ALA A 92 7.57 4.95 15.83
N GLN A 93 8.82 5.08 15.42
CA GLN A 93 9.24 6.07 14.43
C GLN A 93 9.48 5.40 13.09
N ALA A 94 8.99 6.03 12.03
CA ALA A 94 9.10 5.50 10.68
C ALA A 94 9.29 6.63 9.68
N GLU A 95 9.80 6.27 8.51
CA GLU A 95 9.91 7.19 7.37
C GLU A 95 9.22 6.61 6.13
N PRO A 96 8.68 7.47 5.24
CA PRO A 96 8.09 6.98 4.00
C PRO A 96 9.18 6.40 3.09
N ILE A 97 8.85 5.32 2.39
CA ILE A 97 9.73 4.71 1.40
C ILE A 97 9.04 4.65 0.04
N LEU A 98 9.85 4.71 -1.02
CA LEU A 98 9.40 4.53 -2.39
C LEU A 98 9.66 3.08 -2.80
N LEU A 99 8.58 2.36 -3.16
CA LEU A 99 8.67 1.02 -3.71
C LEU A 99 8.43 1.07 -5.23
N GLY A 100 9.16 0.25 -5.98
CA GLY A 100 8.85 0.02 -7.39
C GLY A 100 7.47 -0.65 -7.55
N ILE A 101 6.90 -0.60 -8.75
CA ILE A 101 5.55 -1.12 -9.02
C ILE A 101 5.43 -2.59 -8.64
N THR A 102 6.40 -3.42 -9.05
CA THR A 102 6.41 -4.85 -8.75
C THR A 102 6.44 -5.13 -7.26
N LYS A 103 7.34 -4.45 -6.54
CA LYS A 103 7.49 -4.63 -5.10
C LYS A 103 6.25 -4.17 -4.33
N ALA A 104 5.67 -3.04 -4.71
CA ALA A 104 4.43 -2.55 -4.11
C ALA A 104 3.27 -3.54 -4.33
N SER A 105 3.18 -4.14 -5.51
CA SER A 105 2.15 -5.14 -5.81
C SER A 105 2.31 -6.44 -5.03
N LEU A 106 3.54 -6.88 -4.77
CA LEU A 106 3.82 -8.09 -4.01
C LEU A 106 3.70 -7.90 -2.49
N GLN A 107 3.80 -6.69 -1.99
CA GLN A 107 3.66 -6.36 -0.57
C GLN A 107 2.25 -5.95 -0.16
N THR A 108 1.24 -6.31 -0.94
CA THR A 108 -0.16 -6.06 -0.58
C THR A 108 -0.60 -6.93 0.60
N ARG A 109 -1.66 -6.50 1.29
CA ARG A 109 -2.24 -7.27 2.40
C ARG A 109 -2.86 -8.58 1.94
N SER A 110 -3.27 -8.67 0.67
CA SER A 110 -3.90 -9.86 0.10
C SER A 110 -2.85 -10.76 -0.54
N PHE A 111 -2.68 -11.97 -0.03
CA PHE A 111 -1.81 -12.95 -0.66
C PHE A 111 -2.42 -13.50 -1.97
N ILE A 112 -3.74 -13.51 -2.12
CA ILE A 112 -4.40 -13.93 -3.36
C ILE A 112 -4.07 -12.94 -4.49
N SER A 113 -4.15 -11.65 -4.24
CA SER A 113 -3.78 -10.61 -5.20
C SER A 113 -2.30 -10.70 -5.58
N ALA A 114 -1.41 -10.83 -4.60
CA ALA A 114 0.03 -10.95 -4.84
C ALA A 114 0.36 -12.21 -5.63
N ALA A 115 -0.25 -13.36 -5.31
CA ALA A 115 -0.03 -14.62 -6.01
C ALA A 115 -0.48 -14.57 -7.47
N SER A 116 -1.56 -13.84 -7.77
CA SER A 116 -2.06 -13.70 -9.14
C SER A 116 -1.19 -12.81 -10.02
N PHE A 117 -0.35 -11.98 -9.43
CA PHE A 117 0.50 -11.04 -10.15
C PHE A 117 1.82 -11.69 -10.58
N GLN A 118 2.58 -12.22 -9.62
CA GLN A 118 3.91 -12.77 -9.89
C GLN A 118 4.34 -13.69 -8.74
N GLU A 119 5.25 -14.61 -9.01
CA GLU A 119 5.82 -15.53 -8.01
C GLU A 119 4.75 -16.33 -7.24
N THR A 120 3.78 -16.88 -7.97
CA THR A 120 2.60 -17.56 -7.40
C THR A 120 2.98 -18.62 -6.37
N THR A 121 3.92 -19.52 -6.72
CA THR A 121 4.34 -20.62 -5.83
C THR A 121 4.96 -20.10 -4.55
N ARG A 122 5.84 -19.11 -4.64
CA ARG A 122 6.51 -18.51 -3.49
C ARG A 122 5.52 -17.82 -2.56
N VAL A 123 4.62 -17.00 -3.12
CA VAL A 123 3.63 -16.26 -2.33
C VAL A 123 2.67 -17.21 -1.63
N LEU A 124 2.14 -18.20 -2.32
CA LEU A 124 1.22 -19.18 -1.74
C LEU A 124 1.91 -20.05 -0.68
N THR A 125 3.15 -20.45 -0.89
CA THR A 125 3.92 -21.24 0.07
C THR A 125 4.16 -20.45 1.36
N GLU A 126 4.61 -19.21 1.25
CA GLU A 126 4.82 -18.33 2.41
C GLU A 126 3.52 -18.09 3.17
N ALA A 127 2.41 -17.86 2.47
CA ALA A 127 1.12 -17.65 3.09
C ALA A 127 0.64 -18.90 3.85
N ALA A 128 0.84 -20.07 3.27
CA ALA A 128 0.47 -21.34 3.90
C ALA A 128 1.29 -21.63 5.16
N VAL A 129 2.60 -21.42 5.10
CA VAL A 129 3.51 -21.63 6.25
C VAL A 129 3.18 -20.67 7.39
N GLN A 130 2.87 -19.40 7.07
CA GLN A 130 2.54 -18.39 8.07
C GLN A 130 1.09 -18.43 8.55
N GLY A 131 0.24 -19.23 7.91
CA GLY A 131 -1.18 -19.28 8.23
C GLY A 131 -1.92 -17.98 7.98
N LYS A 132 -1.56 -17.26 6.94
CA LYS A 132 -2.17 -15.97 6.61
C LYS A 132 -3.64 -16.10 6.22
N ARG A 133 -4.42 -15.11 6.61
CA ARG A 133 -5.81 -14.96 6.20
C ARG A 133 -5.96 -13.80 5.24
N ASP A 134 -6.68 -14.03 4.15
CA ASP A 134 -7.09 -12.96 3.23
C ASP A 134 -8.51 -12.53 3.56
N LYS A 135 -8.67 -11.28 3.97
CA LYS A 135 -9.97 -10.73 4.36
C LYS A 135 -10.85 -10.34 3.18
N LEU A 136 -10.37 -10.49 1.95
CA LEU A 136 -11.10 -10.14 0.73
C LEU A 136 -11.61 -8.68 0.72
N VAL A 137 -10.75 -7.76 1.13
CA VAL A 137 -11.09 -6.32 1.22
C VAL A 137 -10.99 -5.64 -0.15
N GLY A 138 -10.03 -6.07 -0.99
CA GLY A 138 -9.77 -5.46 -2.28
C GLY A 138 -10.68 -5.97 -3.40
N LEU A 139 -10.62 -5.29 -4.54
CA LEU A 139 -11.42 -5.67 -5.70
C LEU A 139 -10.91 -6.94 -6.37
N LYS A 140 -9.59 -7.04 -6.56
CA LYS A 140 -8.96 -8.15 -7.28
C LYS A 140 -9.18 -9.50 -6.60
N GLU A 141 -9.07 -9.57 -5.30
CA GLU A 141 -9.28 -10.80 -4.53
C GLU A 141 -10.70 -11.32 -4.70
N ASN A 142 -11.69 -10.44 -4.60
CA ASN A 142 -13.10 -10.81 -4.76
C ASN A 142 -13.42 -11.29 -6.17
N VAL A 143 -12.84 -10.67 -7.19
CA VAL A 143 -13.01 -11.10 -8.58
C VAL A 143 -12.42 -12.50 -8.80
N ILE A 144 -11.24 -12.76 -8.25
CA ILE A 144 -10.55 -14.06 -8.39
C ILE A 144 -11.36 -15.19 -7.77
N VAL A 145 -11.92 -14.98 -6.56
CA VAL A 145 -12.71 -16.01 -5.88
C VAL A 145 -14.17 -16.07 -6.34
N GLY A 146 -14.60 -15.20 -7.27
CA GLY A 146 -15.94 -15.20 -7.84
C GLY A 146 -17.00 -14.54 -6.97
N ARG A 147 -16.62 -13.70 -6.03
CA ARG A 147 -17.55 -12.91 -5.21
C ARG A 147 -17.82 -11.54 -5.80
N LEU A 148 -18.91 -10.91 -5.38
CA LEU A 148 -19.19 -9.52 -5.71
C LEU A 148 -18.13 -8.62 -5.06
N ILE A 149 -17.70 -7.59 -5.79
CA ILE A 149 -16.75 -6.59 -5.25
C ILE A 149 -17.41 -5.82 -4.10
N PRO A 150 -16.62 -5.35 -3.09
CA PRO A 150 -17.16 -4.63 -1.94
C PRO A 150 -17.54 -3.18 -2.28
N ALA A 151 -18.33 -2.98 -3.33
CA ALA A 151 -18.80 -1.69 -3.81
C ALA A 151 -20.17 -1.84 -4.45
N GLY A 152 -21.04 -0.84 -4.35
CA GLY A 152 -22.39 -0.87 -4.88
C GLY A 152 -23.23 -2.00 -4.26
N THR A 153 -23.80 -2.86 -5.09
CA THR A 153 -24.63 -3.99 -4.65
C THR A 153 -23.85 -4.95 -3.73
N GLY A 154 -22.60 -5.25 -4.08
CA GLY A 154 -21.73 -6.12 -3.29
C GLY A 154 -21.41 -5.55 -1.92
N GLY A 155 -21.19 -4.23 -1.82
CA GLY A 155 -20.98 -3.55 -0.55
C GLY A 155 -22.22 -3.58 0.35
N ALA A 156 -23.40 -3.36 -0.22
CA ALA A 156 -24.66 -3.43 0.50
C ALA A 156 -24.94 -4.85 1.05
N THR A 157 -24.73 -5.88 0.23
CA THR A 157 -24.89 -7.29 0.63
C THR A 157 -23.96 -7.65 1.80
N SER A 158 -22.70 -7.22 1.74
CA SER A 158 -21.73 -7.45 2.81
C SER A 158 -22.15 -6.81 4.13
N ARG A 159 -22.71 -5.59 4.09
CA ARG A 159 -23.23 -4.89 5.28
C ARG A 159 -24.40 -5.65 5.90
N VAL A 160 -25.34 -6.12 5.08
CA VAL A 160 -26.51 -6.89 5.55
C VAL A 160 -26.05 -8.18 6.21
N ARG A 161 -25.13 -8.92 5.63
CA ARG A 161 -24.58 -10.15 6.20
C ARG A 161 -23.89 -9.90 7.53
N ARG A 162 -23.15 -8.81 7.65
CA ARG A 162 -22.47 -8.45 8.90
C ARG A 162 -23.47 -8.16 10.00
N ILE A 163 -24.54 -7.41 9.72
CA ILE A 163 -25.62 -7.12 10.67
C ILE A 163 -26.32 -8.40 11.12
N ALA A 164 -26.63 -9.31 10.17
CA ALA A 164 -27.27 -10.59 10.48
C ALA A 164 -26.38 -11.45 11.39
N THR A 165 -25.08 -11.52 11.13
CA THR A 165 -24.11 -12.25 11.96
C THR A 165 -24.05 -11.67 13.38
N ASP A 166 -24.02 -10.36 13.52
CA ASP A 166 -23.98 -9.69 14.82
C ASP A 166 -25.25 -9.92 15.63
N ARG A 167 -26.41 -10.07 14.97
CA ARG A 167 -27.68 -10.37 15.64
C ARG A 167 -27.76 -11.82 16.11
N ASP A 168 -27.12 -12.75 15.42
CA ASP A 168 -27.12 -14.18 15.75
C ASP A 168 -26.12 -14.53 16.86
N GLN A 169 -25.25 -13.61 17.24
CA GLN A 169 -24.36 -13.72 18.38
C GLN A 169 -24.95 -13.05 19.62
#